data_6a7e64a1ececabf398ec63db27ee79b1
#
_entry.id   6a7e64a1ececabf398ec63db27ee79b1
#
_cell.length_a   1.000
_cell.length_b   1.000
_cell.length_c   1.000
_cell.angle_alpha   90.00
_cell.angle_beta   90.00
_cell.angle_gamma   90.00
#
_symmetry.space_group_name_H-M   'P 1'
#
loop_
_entity.id
_entity.type
_entity.pdbx_description
1 polymer ?
#
loop_
_entity_poly.entity_id
_entity_poly.type
_entity_poly.pdbx_seq_one_letter_code
_entity_poly.pdbx_strand_id
1 'polypeptide(L)'
;MTAPAASVPVPILRRDPMWKKENKMEFHEKLQNLRRQRGLTQEELAQALYVSRTAVSKWESGRGFPNIDSLKAIAAFFPVSVDELLSGDALLTMAEAEGRQRASRIRGLVLGLLDCGMSLLLFLPLFGQRSGETVQAVSLFFLTAVQPYLKTAFLAAVILQVLLGILSLALQSGGSARWRTCQVRLSLGLNAAAAVLFVAAQQSYASVFALALLLVKALLLIKRP
;
A
#
# COMPACT_ATOMS: atom_id res chain seq x y z
N MET A 1 44.09 10.42 -71.41
CA MET A 1 44.36 9.56 -70.25
C MET A 1 44.51 10.45 -69.04
N THR A 2 43.41 10.69 -68.32
CA THR A 2 43.37 11.50 -67.13
C THR A 2 43.25 10.58 -65.90
N ALA A 3 44.25 10.69 -65.01
CA ALA A 3 44.32 9.91 -63.79
C ALA A 3 43.18 10.35 -62.78
N PRO A 4 42.59 9.43 -62.02
CA PRO A 4 41.59 9.78 -61.03
C PRO A 4 42.24 10.38 -59.77
N ALA A 5 41.61 11.45 -59.25
CA ALA A 5 42.01 12.15 -58.06
C ALA A 5 41.90 11.23 -56.83
N ALA A 6 42.97 11.20 -56.04
CA ALA A 6 43.05 10.49 -54.78
C ALA A 6 42.09 11.12 -53.77
N SER A 7 41.15 10.30 -53.24
CA SER A 7 40.27 10.64 -52.15
C SER A 7 41.06 10.76 -50.84
N VAL A 8 41.10 11.94 -50.25
CA VAL A 8 41.65 12.22 -48.93
C VAL A 8 40.76 11.53 -47.86
N PRO A 9 41.30 10.67 -46.97
CA PRO A 9 40.53 10.08 -45.92
C PRO A 9 40.16 11.15 -44.88
N VAL A 10 38.88 11.41 -44.71
CA VAL A 10 38.36 12.26 -43.64
C VAL A 10 38.62 11.57 -42.28
N PRO A 11 39.32 12.19 -41.33
CA PRO A 11 39.53 11.60 -40.02
C PRO A 11 38.20 11.52 -39.32
N ILE A 12 37.75 10.29 -39.05
CA ILE A 12 36.61 10.02 -38.18
C ILE A 12 37.04 10.35 -36.75
N LEU A 13 36.85 11.60 -36.37
CA LEU A 13 36.89 12.04 -34.98
C LEU A 13 35.83 11.26 -34.23
N ARG A 14 36.23 10.18 -33.59
CA ARG A 14 35.49 9.50 -32.52
C ARG A 14 35.37 10.50 -31.36
N ARG A 15 34.51 11.49 -31.50
CA ARG A 15 33.95 12.14 -30.33
C ARG A 15 32.99 11.14 -29.74
N ASP A 16 33.34 10.58 -28.58
CA ASP A 16 32.35 9.89 -27.77
C ASP A 16 31.20 10.85 -27.62
N PRO A 17 29.98 10.47 -28.06
CA PRO A 17 28.91 11.43 -28.13
C PRO A 17 28.61 11.90 -26.71
N MET A 18 28.47 13.21 -26.50
CA MET A 18 28.19 13.82 -25.20
C MET A 18 26.99 13.15 -24.47
N TRP A 19 26.04 12.59 -25.26
CA TRP A 19 24.91 11.83 -24.73
C TRP A 19 25.31 10.55 -23.97
N LYS A 20 26.49 9.97 -24.24
CA LYS A 20 27.00 8.80 -23.50
C LYS A 20 27.49 9.15 -22.09
N LYS A 21 27.90 10.40 -21.86
CA LYS A 21 28.22 10.92 -20.51
C LYS A 21 26.97 11.29 -19.72
N GLU A 22 25.94 11.83 -20.40
CA GLU A 22 24.65 12.19 -19.76
C GLU A 22 23.86 10.96 -19.31
N ASN A 23 23.98 9.83 -20.01
CA ASN A 23 23.28 8.59 -19.66
C ASN A 23 23.81 7.89 -18.40
N LYS A 24 24.89 8.43 -17.79
CA LYS A 24 25.50 7.93 -16.55
C LYS A 24 25.15 8.77 -15.33
N MET A 25 24.46 9.92 -15.54
CA MET A 25 24.03 10.79 -14.44
C MET A 25 22.73 10.25 -13.80
N GLU A 26 22.74 10.18 -12.48
CA GLU A 26 21.58 9.79 -11.70
C GLU A 26 20.48 10.89 -11.76
N PHE A 27 19.22 10.52 -11.56
CA PHE A 27 18.09 11.44 -11.60
C PHE A 27 18.31 12.70 -10.76
N HIS A 28 18.85 12.54 -9.54
CA HIS A 28 19.06 13.66 -8.61
C HIS A 28 20.07 14.68 -9.14
N GLU A 29 21.10 14.23 -9.83
CA GLU A 29 22.11 15.10 -10.45
C GLU A 29 21.51 15.82 -11.67
N LYS A 30 20.74 15.10 -12.49
CA LYS A 30 20.05 15.67 -13.66
C LYS A 30 19.09 16.78 -13.24
N LEU A 31 18.24 16.52 -12.23
CA LEU A 31 17.27 17.49 -11.72
C LEU A 31 17.98 18.74 -11.18
N GLN A 32 19.05 18.57 -10.40
CA GLN A 32 19.83 19.68 -9.87
C GLN A 32 20.45 20.51 -10.98
N ASN A 33 21.01 19.86 -12.02
CA ASN A 33 21.61 20.53 -13.16
C ASN A 33 20.57 21.34 -13.96
N LEU A 34 19.42 20.74 -14.26
CA LEU A 34 18.31 21.42 -14.97
C LEU A 34 17.82 22.65 -14.20
N ARG A 35 17.66 22.54 -12.89
CA ARG A 35 17.27 23.67 -12.05
C ARG A 35 18.31 24.79 -12.07
N ARG A 36 19.60 24.44 -11.88
CA ARG A 36 20.71 25.40 -11.88
C ARG A 36 20.87 26.10 -13.25
N GLN A 37 20.71 25.38 -14.35
CA GLN A 37 20.77 25.95 -15.71
C GLN A 37 19.68 27.02 -15.92
N ARG A 38 18.51 26.88 -15.25
CA ARG A 38 17.46 27.91 -15.26
C ARG A 38 17.62 28.99 -14.18
N GLY A 39 18.67 28.95 -13.40
CA GLY A 39 18.91 29.92 -12.31
C GLY A 39 17.93 29.84 -11.15
N LEU A 40 17.16 28.74 -11.03
CA LEU A 40 16.12 28.61 -10.02
C LEU A 40 16.68 28.14 -8.69
N THR A 41 16.10 28.64 -7.58
CA THR A 41 16.26 28.08 -6.24
C THR A 41 15.40 26.82 -6.07
N GLN A 42 15.66 26.02 -5.04
CA GLN A 42 14.81 24.87 -4.71
C GLN A 42 13.36 25.29 -4.35
N GLU A 43 13.20 26.46 -3.77
CA GLU A 43 11.89 27.04 -3.43
C GLU A 43 11.10 27.40 -4.69
N GLU A 44 11.71 28.12 -5.62
CA GLU A 44 11.07 28.52 -6.88
C GLU A 44 10.70 27.30 -7.74
N LEU A 45 11.56 26.28 -7.79
CA LEU A 45 11.22 25.02 -8.46
C LEU A 45 10.05 24.32 -7.79
N ALA A 46 10.02 24.29 -6.45
CA ALA A 46 8.93 23.71 -5.69
C ALA A 46 7.59 24.39 -5.95
N GLN A 47 7.59 25.72 -6.00
CA GLN A 47 6.40 26.50 -6.35
C GLN A 47 5.94 26.23 -7.77
N ALA A 48 6.85 26.19 -8.74
CA ALA A 48 6.54 25.91 -10.14
C ALA A 48 5.95 24.51 -10.36
N LEU A 49 6.36 23.54 -9.56
CA LEU A 49 5.88 22.16 -9.62
C LEU A 49 4.71 21.86 -8.67
N TYR A 50 4.22 22.85 -7.91
CA TYR A 50 3.17 22.69 -6.88
C TYR A 50 3.49 21.61 -5.84
N VAL A 51 4.76 21.56 -5.40
CA VAL A 51 5.24 20.63 -4.38
C VAL A 51 5.93 21.37 -3.22
N SER A 52 6.25 20.68 -2.13
CA SER A 52 6.99 21.30 -1.04
C SER A 52 8.49 21.42 -1.37
N ARG A 53 9.16 22.47 -0.87
CA ARG A 53 10.62 22.62 -0.96
C ARG A 53 11.35 21.38 -0.40
N THR A 54 10.82 20.78 0.66
CA THR A 54 11.39 19.57 1.25
C THR A 54 11.34 18.37 0.30
N ALA A 55 10.35 18.29 -0.59
CA ALA A 55 10.28 17.26 -1.63
C ALA A 55 11.41 17.45 -2.65
N VAL A 56 11.57 18.67 -3.17
CA VAL A 56 12.65 18.99 -4.11
C VAL A 56 14.03 18.73 -3.50
N SER A 57 14.24 19.14 -2.25
CA SER A 57 15.48 18.87 -1.52
C SER A 57 15.78 17.37 -1.36
N LYS A 58 14.78 16.55 -1.07
CA LYS A 58 14.92 15.10 -1.01
C LYS A 58 15.27 14.49 -2.36
N TRP A 59 14.63 14.96 -3.43
CA TRP A 59 14.89 14.47 -4.78
C TRP A 59 16.32 14.80 -5.23
N GLU A 60 16.77 16.04 -5.04
CA GLU A 60 18.13 16.48 -5.41
C GLU A 60 19.24 15.87 -4.53
N SER A 61 18.91 15.42 -3.33
CA SER A 61 19.89 14.73 -2.45
C SER A 61 19.90 13.21 -2.62
N GLY A 62 19.12 12.64 -3.54
CA GLY A 62 19.00 11.20 -3.74
C GLY A 62 18.29 10.45 -2.60
N ARG A 63 17.74 11.17 -1.59
CA ARG A 63 17.05 10.57 -0.44
C ARG A 63 15.60 10.20 -0.71
N GLY A 64 15.10 10.46 -1.91
CA GLY A 64 13.76 10.12 -2.33
C GLY A 64 13.57 10.38 -3.81
N PHE A 65 12.52 9.76 -4.36
CA PHE A 65 12.14 9.93 -5.76
C PHE A 65 10.78 10.63 -5.84
N PRO A 66 10.54 11.44 -6.90
CA PRO A 66 9.21 11.97 -7.20
C PRO A 66 8.26 10.82 -7.61
N ASN A 67 6.96 11.00 -7.37
CA ASN A 67 5.95 10.12 -7.95
C ASN A 67 5.79 10.40 -9.46
N ILE A 68 5.02 9.54 -10.16
CA ILE A 68 4.83 9.65 -11.62
C ILE A 68 4.26 11.01 -12.03
N ASP A 69 3.33 11.57 -11.25
CA ASP A 69 2.71 12.86 -11.56
C ASP A 69 3.73 14.00 -11.44
N SER A 70 4.55 13.99 -10.39
CA SER A 70 5.65 14.95 -10.23
C SER A 70 6.72 14.79 -11.31
N LEU A 71 7.03 13.57 -11.75
CA LEU A 71 7.95 13.33 -12.86
C LEU A 71 7.43 13.91 -14.17
N LYS A 72 6.15 13.73 -14.49
CA LYS A 72 5.50 14.34 -15.64
C LYS A 72 5.55 15.87 -15.57
N ALA A 73 5.30 16.42 -14.36
CA ALA A 73 5.40 17.87 -14.15
C ALA A 73 6.82 18.39 -14.35
N ILE A 74 7.85 17.68 -13.87
CA ILE A 74 9.27 17.99 -14.08
C ILE A 74 9.61 17.94 -15.58
N ALA A 75 9.20 16.86 -16.27
CA ALA A 75 9.45 16.65 -17.67
C ALA A 75 8.81 17.77 -18.54
N ALA A 76 7.56 18.14 -18.20
CA ALA A 76 6.86 19.26 -18.88
C ALA A 76 7.52 20.62 -18.59
N PHE A 77 7.94 20.85 -17.35
CA PHE A 77 8.57 22.12 -16.94
C PHE A 77 9.94 22.32 -17.59
N PHE A 78 10.76 21.27 -17.69
CA PHE A 78 12.11 21.38 -18.26
C PHE A 78 12.21 20.99 -19.75
N PRO A 79 11.17 20.87 -20.51
CA PRO A 79 10.91 20.24 -21.81
C PRO A 79 11.90 19.10 -22.15
N VAL A 80 11.96 18.12 -21.26
CA VAL A 80 12.73 16.88 -21.42
C VAL A 80 11.80 15.67 -21.35
N SER A 81 12.19 14.54 -21.92
CA SER A 81 11.39 13.32 -21.78
C SER A 81 11.59 12.68 -20.40
N VAL A 82 10.60 11.93 -19.94
CA VAL A 82 10.73 11.18 -18.67
C VAL A 82 11.86 10.16 -18.77
N ASP A 83 12.07 9.56 -19.95
CA ASP A 83 13.15 8.61 -20.20
C ASP A 83 14.54 9.26 -20.14
N GLU A 84 14.66 10.53 -20.54
CA GLU A 84 15.90 11.30 -20.37
C GLU A 84 16.19 11.65 -18.91
N LEU A 85 15.15 11.89 -18.12
CA LEU A 85 15.28 12.13 -16.67
C LEU A 85 15.70 10.89 -15.91
N LEU A 86 15.19 9.72 -16.30
CA LEU A 86 15.37 8.46 -15.58
C LEU A 86 16.38 7.55 -16.29
N SER A 87 17.24 6.91 -15.51
CA SER A 87 17.94 5.71 -15.98
C SER A 87 16.97 4.51 -15.95
N GLY A 88 17.18 3.51 -16.83
CA GLY A 88 16.30 2.31 -16.87
C GLY A 88 16.12 1.62 -15.53
N ASP A 89 17.18 1.58 -14.69
CA ASP A 89 17.13 1.01 -13.34
C ASP A 89 16.24 1.83 -12.39
N ALA A 90 16.20 3.15 -12.56
CA ALA A 90 15.34 4.02 -11.76
C ALA A 90 13.85 3.82 -12.07
N LEU A 91 13.49 3.58 -13.33
CA LEU A 91 12.12 3.23 -13.75
C LEU A 91 11.66 1.92 -13.11
N LEU A 92 12.52 0.89 -13.10
CA LEU A 92 12.21 -0.39 -12.48
C LEU A 92 11.99 -0.25 -10.97
N THR A 93 12.87 0.47 -10.28
CA THR A 93 12.74 0.68 -8.82
C THR A 93 11.48 1.45 -8.46
N MET A 94 11.05 2.42 -9.28
CA MET A 94 9.81 3.17 -9.09
C MET A 94 8.58 2.30 -9.32
N ALA A 95 8.55 1.52 -10.40
CA ALA A 95 7.46 0.61 -10.70
C ALA A 95 7.27 -0.43 -9.58
N GLU A 96 8.39 -0.97 -9.04
CA GLU A 96 8.36 -1.86 -7.89
C GLU A 96 7.86 -1.17 -6.61
N ALA A 97 8.32 0.05 -6.32
CA ALA A 97 7.90 0.80 -5.14
C ALA A 97 6.39 1.11 -5.18
N GLU A 98 5.88 1.53 -6.34
CA GLU A 98 4.44 1.76 -6.54
C GLU A 98 3.64 0.46 -6.43
N GLY A 99 4.12 -0.64 -7.02
CA GLY A 99 3.52 -1.95 -6.90
C GLY A 99 3.40 -2.40 -5.44
N ARG A 100 4.46 -2.25 -4.64
CA ARG A 100 4.48 -2.56 -3.20
C ARG A 100 3.50 -1.68 -2.42
N GLN A 101 3.43 -0.38 -2.74
CA GLN A 101 2.51 0.55 -2.07
C GLN A 101 1.05 0.21 -2.39
N ARG A 102 0.75 -0.09 -3.66
CA ARG A 102 -0.59 -0.52 -4.10
C ARG A 102 -1.01 -1.83 -3.44
N ALA A 103 -0.12 -2.85 -3.42
CA ALA A 103 -0.36 -4.12 -2.75
C ALA A 103 -0.61 -3.94 -1.25
N SER A 104 0.16 -3.08 -0.58
CA SER A 104 -0.03 -2.75 0.84
C SER A 104 -1.39 -2.09 1.10
N ARG A 105 -1.83 -1.17 0.22
CA ARG A 105 -3.14 -0.52 0.33
C ARG A 105 -4.28 -1.52 0.16
N ILE A 106 -4.23 -2.37 -0.88
CA ILE A 106 -5.25 -3.40 -1.12
C ILE A 106 -5.31 -4.36 0.07
N ARG A 107 -4.17 -4.80 0.59
CA ARG A 107 -4.12 -5.68 1.78
C ARG A 107 -4.80 -5.04 2.99
N GLY A 108 -4.56 -3.75 3.24
CA GLY A 108 -5.21 -3.01 4.32
C GLY A 108 -6.73 -2.96 4.16
N LEU A 109 -7.23 -2.72 2.93
CA LEU A 109 -8.65 -2.75 2.60
C LEU A 109 -9.27 -4.13 2.89
N VAL A 110 -8.64 -5.20 2.41
CA VAL A 110 -9.15 -6.57 2.60
C VAL A 110 -9.19 -6.94 4.07
N LEU A 111 -8.15 -6.62 4.85
CA LEU A 111 -8.14 -6.89 6.30
C LEU A 111 -9.24 -6.13 7.02
N GLY A 112 -9.44 -4.83 6.71
CA GLY A 112 -10.52 -4.05 7.30
C GLY A 112 -11.92 -4.57 6.93
N LEU A 113 -12.09 -5.02 5.68
CA LEU A 113 -13.34 -5.62 5.23
C LEU A 113 -13.62 -6.97 5.92
N LEU A 114 -12.59 -7.80 6.15
CA LEU A 114 -12.71 -9.03 6.91
C LEU A 114 -13.07 -8.78 8.40
N ASP A 115 -12.56 -7.68 8.98
CA ASP A 115 -12.96 -7.27 10.33
C ASP A 115 -14.44 -6.88 10.37
N CYS A 116 -14.91 -6.11 9.38
CA CYS A 116 -16.33 -5.80 9.24
C CYS A 116 -17.18 -7.05 8.97
N GLY A 117 -16.62 -8.08 8.35
CA GLY A 117 -17.30 -9.35 8.10
C GLY A 117 -17.80 -10.06 9.36
N MET A 118 -17.21 -9.77 10.53
CA MET A 118 -17.73 -10.26 11.82
C MET A 118 -19.15 -9.77 12.11
N SER A 119 -19.60 -8.66 11.52
CA SER A 119 -20.97 -8.19 11.66
C SER A 119 -22.02 -9.19 11.15
N LEU A 120 -21.64 -10.10 10.25
CA LEU A 120 -22.52 -11.16 9.77
C LEU A 120 -23.02 -12.07 10.89
N LEU A 121 -22.26 -12.23 11.98
CA LEU A 121 -22.68 -12.99 13.16
C LEU A 121 -23.91 -12.39 13.86
N LEU A 122 -24.16 -11.09 13.66
CA LEU A 122 -25.34 -10.42 14.23
C LEU A 122 -26.63 -10.87 13.52
N PHE A 123 -26.55 -11.16 12.22
CA PHE A 123 -27.69 -11.39 11.36
C PHE A 123 -27.85 -12.86 10.98
N LEU A 124 -26.75 -13.55 10.69
CA LEU A 124 -26.79 -14.95 10.29
C LEU A 124 -27.07 -15.89 11.46
N PRO A 125 -27.86 -16.94 11.25
CA PRO A 125 -28.21 -17.94 12.29
C PRO A 125 -27.03 -18.90 12.53
N LEU A 126 -25.94 -18.40 13.12
CA LEU A 126 -24.71 -19.15 13.38
C LEU A 126 -24.55 -19.55 14.86
N PHE A 127 -25.54 -19.24 15.71
CA PHE A 127 -25.53 -19.66 17.10
C PHE A 127 -26.52 -20.81 17.34
N GLY A 128 -26.05 -21.88 18.00
CA GLY A 128 -26.90 -23.00 18.36
C GLY A 128 -27.68 -22.72 19.64
N GLN A 129 -28.99 -22.79 19.57
CA GLN A 129 -29.87 -22.70 20.72
C GLN A 129 -30.64 -24.02 20.90
N ARG A 130 -30.53 -24.61 22.06
CA ARG A 130 -31.28 -25.83 22.39
C ARG A 130 -32.73 -25.49 22.74
N SER A 131 -33.67 -26.07 21.99
CA SER A 131 -35.10 -25.95 22.25
C SER A 131 -35.69 -27.34 22.35
N GLY A 132 -35.81 -27.86 23.58
CA GLY A 132 -36.17 -29.26 23.83
C GLY A 132 -35.10 -30.24 23.33
N GLU A 133 -35.48 -31.20 22.49
CA GLU A 133 -34.59 -32.19 21.88
C GLU A 133 -33.89 -31.68 20.59
N THR A 134 -34.30 -30.55 20.08
CA THR A 134 -33.74 -30.00 18.81
C THR A 134 -32.82 -28.82 19.06
N VAL A 135 -31.77 -28.69 18.23
CA VAL A 135 -30.89 -27.51 18.20
C VAL A 135 -31.32 -26.63 17.03
N GLN A 136 -31.78 -25.44 17.36
CA GLN A 136 -32.15 -24.43 16.37
C GLN A 136 -31.00 -23.46 16.18
N ALA A 137 -30.73 -23.11 14.90
CA ALA A 137 -29.78 -22.08 14.57
C ALA A 137 -30.44 -20.69 14.65
N VAL A 138 -29.85 -19.81 15.46
CA VAL A 138 -30.39 -18.45 15.68
C VAL A 138 -29.26 -17.42 15.45
N SER A 139 -29.64 -16.17 15.14
CA SER A 139 -28.68 -15.08 15.11
C SER A 139 -28.35 -14.59 16.52
N LEU A 140 -27.24 -13.87 16.67
CA LEU A 140 -26.78 -13.37 17.97
C LEU A 140 -27.85 -12.52 18.69
N PHE A 141 -28.65 -11.77 17.96
CA PHE A 141 -29.73 -10.96 18.54
C PHE A 141 -30.81 -11.82 19.21
N PHE A 142 -31.19 -12.92 18.58
CA PHE A 142 -32.26 -13.82 19.05
C PHE A 142 -31.77 -14.92 20.01
N LEU A 143 -30.48 -14.91 20.32
CA LEU A 143 -29.89 -15.87 21.25
C LEU A 143 -30.42 -15.59 22.69
N THR A 144 -31.23 -16.48 23.23
CA THR A 144 -31.86 -16.38 24.58
C THR A 144 -31.43 -17.46 25.55
N ALA A 145 -30.99 -18.62 25.05
CA ALA A 145 -30.65 -19.77 25.87
C ALA A 145 -29.24 -19.73 26.51
N VAL A 146 -28.53 -18.63 26.35
CA VAL A 146 -27.17 -18.43 26.89
C VAL A 146 -27.22 -17.43 28.03
N GLN A 147 -26.32 -17.62 29.02
CA GLN A 147 -26.20 -16.70 30.16
C GLN A 147 -26.01 -15.26 29.68
N PRO A 148 -26.68 -14.27 30.33
CA PRO A 148 -26.66 -12.87 29.87
C PRO A 148 -25.25 -12.28 29.69
N TYR A 149 -24.31 -12.65 30.60
CA TYR A 149 -22.93 -12.18 30.50
C TYR A 149 -22.18 -12.72 29.27
N LEU A 150 -22.49 -13.96 28.82
CA LEU A 150 -21.91 -14.54 27.61
C LEU A 150 -22.47 -13.84 26.36
N LYS A 151 -23.76 -13.56 26.31
CA LYS A 151 -24.38 -12.82 25.23
C LYS A 151 -23.77 -11.42 25.11
N THR A 152 -23.58 -10.72 26.24
CA THR A 152 -22.91 -9.39 26.23
C THR A 152 -21.46 -9.47 25.80
N ALA A 153 -20.73 -10.51 26.19
CA ALA A 153 -19.35 -10.75 25.76
C ALA A 153 -19.27 -11.01 24.24
N PHE A 154 -20.20 -11.78 23.67
CA PHE A 154 -20.27 -12.02 22.23
C PHE A 154 -20.55 -10.73 21.46
N LEU A 155 -21.55 -9.96 21.91
CA LEU A 155 -21.88 -8.65 21.30
C LEU A 155 -20.69 -7.70 21.38
N ALA A 156 -20.04 -7.61 22.53
CA ALA A 156 -18.88 -6.73 22.72
C ALA A 156 -17.73 -7.14 21.80
N ALA A 157 -17.42 -8.44 21.66
CA ALA A 157 -16.37 -8.93 20.78
C ALA A 157 -16.65 -8.58 19.31
N VAL A 158 -17.90 -8.80 18.84
CA VAL A 158 -18.30 -8.50 17.46
C VAL A 158 -18.27 -6.98 17.21
N ILE A 159 -18.85 -6.18 18.10
CA ILE A 159 -18.89 -4.72 17.96
C ILE A 159 -17.46 -4.14 17.95
N LEU A 160 -16.60 -4.58 18.86
CA LEU A 160 -15.21 -4.11 18.93
C LEU A 160 -14.43 -4.46 17.66
N GLN A 161 -14.65 -5.66 17.12
CA GLN A 161 -14.03 -6.08 15.85
C GLN A 161 -14.49 -5.24 14.67
N VAL A 162 -15.80 -4.98 14.59
CA VAL A 162 -16.38 -4.13 13.53
C VAL A 162 -15.87 -2.69 13.61
N LEU A 163 -15.84 -2.12 14.82
CA LEU A 163 -15.30 -0.77 15.04
C LEU A 163 -13.82 -0.69 14.64
N LEU A 164 -13.03 -1.71 14.97
CA LEU A 164 -11.65 -1.78 14.54
C LEU A 164 -11.53 -1.86 13.01
N GLY A 165 -12.41 -2.61 12.33
CA GLY A 165 -12.50 -2.68 10.88
C GLY A 165 -12.82 -1.34 10.24
N ILE A 166 -13.83 -0.64 10.73
CA ILE A 166 -14.23 0.70 10.25
C ILE A 166 -13.08 1.70 10.45
N LEU A 167 -12.47 1.72 11.63
CA LEU A 167 -11.35 2.60 11.95
C LEU A 167 -10.15 2.32 11.02
N SER A 168 -9.92 1.04 10.71
CA SER A 168 -8.94 0.54 9.77
C SER A 168 -9.12 1.13 8.37
N LEU A 169 -10.33 1.10 7.87
CA LEU A 169 -10.69 1.63 6.56
C LEU A 169 -10.61 3.16 6.53
N ALA A 170 -11.05 3.82 7.59
CA ALA A 170 -11.03 5.29 7.70
C ALA A 170 -9.62 5.88 7.74
N LEU A 171 -8.70 5.25 8.48
CA LEU A 171 -7.31 5.72 8.64
C LEU A 171 -6.35 5.21 7.57
N GLN A 172 -6.84 4.55 6.53
CA GLN A 172 -6.00 3.94 5.49
C GLN A 172 -5.19 4.97 4.70
N SER A 173 -5.71 6.16 4.48
CA SER A 173 -5.06 7.21 3.70
C SER A 173 -4.05 8.05 4.48
N GLY A 174 -4.13 8.12 5.81
CA GLY A 174 -3.29 9.00 6.64
C GLY A 174 -2.52 8.32 7.77
N GLY A 175 -2.72 7.03 8.00
CA GLY A 175 -2.12 6.33 9.15
C GLY A 175 -0.61 6.15 9.07
N SER A 176 0.10 6.38 10.19
CA SER A 176 1.54 6.11 10.32
C SER A 176 1.84 4.61 10.15
N ALA A 177 3.08 4.27 9.74
CA ALA A 177 3.51 2.88 9.59
C ALA A 177 3.37 2.07 10.90
N ARG A 178 3.62 2.72 12.06
CA ARG A 178 3.45 2.12 13.39
C ARG A 178 1.99 1.78 13.68
N TRP A 179 1.06 2.68 13.29
CA TRP A 179 -0.37 2.44 13.44
C TRP A 179 -0.83 1.21 12.66
N ARG A 180 -0.43 1.07 11.40
CA ARG A 180 -0.78 -0.08 10.57
C ARG A 180 -0.31 -1.41 11.15
N THR A 181 0.90 -1.47 11.71
CA THR A 181 1.42 -2.68 12.34
C THR A 181 0.67 -3.04 13.64
N CYS A 182 0.37 -2.02 14.47
CA CYS A 182 -0.38 -2.19 15.71
C CYS A 182 -1.80 -2.70 15.43
N GLN A 183 -2.48 -2.09 14.48
CA GLN A 183 -3.83 -2.43 14.05
C GLN A 183 -3.96 -3.88 13.57
N VAL A 184 -3.04 -4.37 12.74
CA VAL A 184 -3.04 -5.77 12.28
C VAL A 184 -2.90 -6.74 13.44
N ARG A 185 -2.01 -6.46 14.39
CA ARG A 185 -1.83 -7.30 15.59
C ARG A 185 -3.08 -7.29 16.48
N LEU A 186 -3.68 -6.13 16.67
CA LEU A 186 -4.93 -5.97 17.42
C LEU A 186 -6.08 -6.74 16.76
N SER A 187 -6.26 -6.61 15.45
CA SER A 187 -7.30 -7.31 14.69
C SER A 187 -7.16 -8.83 14.80
N LEU A 188 -5.92 -9.36 14.65
CA LEU A 188 -5.67 -10.80 14.82
C LEU A 188 -5.93 -11.27 16.24
N GLY A 189 -5.42 -10.54 17.23
CA GLY A 189 -5.60 -10.89 18.65
C GLY A 189 -7.06 -10.89 19.06
N LEU A 190 -7.81 -9.87 18.64
CA LEU A 190 -9.24 -9.78 18.95
C LEU A 190 -10.05 -10.87 18.27
N ASN A 191 -9.74 -11.19 16.99
CA ASN A 191 -10.40 -12.28 16.29
C ASN A 191 -10.09 -13.64 16.93
N ALA A 192 -8.83 -13.88 17.32
CA ALA A 192 -8.44 -15.10 18.03
C ALA A 192 -9.17 -15.21 19.39
N ALA A 193 -9.25 -14.12 20.16
CA ALA A 193 -9.97 -14.08 21.42
C ALA A 193 -11.48 -14.38 21.23
N ALA A 194 -12.11 -13.80 20.20
CA ALA A 194 -13.50 -14.09 19.86
C ALA A 194 -13.70 -15.57 19.47
N ALA A 195 -12.79 -16.15 18.67
CA ALA A 195 -12.85 -17.55 18.30
C ALA A 195 -12.75 -18.48 19.54
N VAL A 196 -11.81 -18.21 20.44
CA VAL A 196 -11.67 -18.96 21.70
C VAL A 196 -12.93 -18.82 22.55
N LEU A 197 -13.49 -17.63 22.66
CA LEU A 197 -14.73 -17.37 23.40
C LEU A 197 -15.91 -18.19 22.84
N PHE A 198 -16.07 -18.25 21.51
CA PHE A 198 -17.13 -19.03 20.88
C PHE A 198 -16.91 -20.53 21.04
N VAL A 199 -15.66 -21.03 20.98
CA VAL A 199 -15.33 -22.44 21.25
C VAL A 199 -15.65 -22.79 22.70
N ALA A 200 -15.21 -21.96 23.65
CA ALA A 200 -15.47 -22.19 25.08
C ALA A 200 -16.97 -22.21 25.43
N ALA A 201 -17.76 -21.42 24.70
CA ALA A 201 -19.21 -21.37 24.84
C ALA A 201 -19.96 -22.44 24.01
N GLN A 202 -19.22 -23.36 23.37
CA GLN A 202 -19.77 -24.46 22.54
C GLN A 202 -20.62 -23.98 21.35
N GLN A 203 -20.33 -22.79 20.82
CA GLN A 203 -20.99 -22.21 19.64
C GLN A 203 -20.27 -22.65 18.37
N SER A 204 -20.48 -23.89 17.91
CA SER A 204 -19.69 -24.55 16.85
C SER A 204 -19.65 -23.75 15.54
N TYR A 205 -20.80 -23.28 15.03
CA TYR A 205 -20.84 -22.56 13.74
C TYR A 205 -20.21 -21.16 13.83
N ALA A 206 -20.45 -20.43 14.91
CA ALA A 206 -19.85 -19.13 15.14
C ALA A 206 -18.33 -19.24 15.31
N SER A 207 -17.84 -20.28 15.99
CA SER A 207 -16.40 -20.52 16.16
C SER A 207 -15.73 -20.87 14.85
N VAL A 208 -16.33 -21.73 14.02
CA VAL A 208 -15.81 -22.09 12.68
C VAL A 208 -15.72 -20.85 11.80
N PHE A 209 -16.76 -20.00 11.82
CA PHE A 209 -16.75 -18.74 11.07
C PHE A 209 -15.62 -17.79 11.51
N ALA A 210 -15.46 -17.60 12.83
CA ALA A 210 -14.38 -16.76 13.37
C ALA A 210 -12.98 -17.33 13.05
N LEU A 211 -12.80 -18.65 13.15
CA LEU A 211 -11.55 -19.33 12.78
C LEU A 211 -11.25 -19.23 11.27
N ALA A 212 -12.27 -19.35 10.42
CA ALA A 212 -12.11 -19.18 8.98
C ALA A 212 -11.62 -17.76 8.64
N LEU A 213 -12.22 -16.73 9.25
CA LEU A 213 -11.76 -15.33 9.08
C LEU A 213 -10.34 -15.14 9.60
N LEU A 214 -9.98 -15.76 10.74
CA LEU A 214 -8.63 -15.70 11.30
C LEU A 214 -7.61 -16.33 10.34
N LEU A 215 -7.94 -17.51 9.78
CA LEU A 215 -7.08 -18.22 8.84
C LEU A 215 -6.86 -17.43 7.56
N VAL A 216 -7.91 -16.86 6.98
CA VAL A 216 -7.80 -15.99 5.79
C VAL A 216 -6.91 -14.81 6.08
N LYS A 217 -7.06 -14.13 7.23
CA LYS A 217 -6.19 -13.01 7.64
C LYS A 217 -4.73 -13.45 7.80
N ALA A 218 -4.50 -14.60 8.44
CA ALA A 218 -3.15 -15.13 8.62
C ALA A 218 -2.48 -15.45 7.27
N LEU A 219 -3.19 -16.08 6.33
CA LEU A 219 -2.69 -16.38 4.99
C LEU A 219 -2.34 -15.11 4.20
N LEU A 220 -3.18 -14.07 4.30
CA LEU A 220 -2.91 -12.77 3.67
C LEU A 220 -1.67 -12.07 4.23
N LEU A 221 -1.30 -12.35 5.48
CA LEU A 221 -0.10 -11.77 6.12
C LEU A 221 1.16 -12.57 5.82
N ILE A 222 1.06 -13.89 5.67
CA ILE A 222 2.20 -14.77 5.33
C ILE A 222 2.63 -14.54 3.89
N LYS A 223 1.69 -14.38 2.96
CA LYS A 223 1.98 -14.11 1.54
C LYS A 223 2.51 -12.68 1.36
N ARG A 224 3.74 -12.41 1.84
CA ARG A 224 4.48 -11.20 1.50
C ARG A 224 5.02 -11.36 0.07
N PRO A 225 4.78 -10.39 -0.83
CA PRO A 225 5.48 -10.35 -2.12
C PRO A 225 6.96 -10.03 -1.90
#